data_aa6247dd4e588216a18a93b2f71c17d1
#
_entry.id   aa6247dd4e588216a18a93b2f71c17d1
#
_cell.length_a   1.000
_cell.length_b   1.000
_cell.length_c   1.000
_cell.angle_alpha   90.00
_cell.angle_beta   90.00
_cell.angle_gamma   90.00
#
_symmetry.space_group_name_H-M   'P 1'
#
loop_
_entity.id
_entity.type
_entity.pdbx_description
1 polymer ?
#
loop_
_entity_poly.entity_id
_entity_poly.type
_entity_poly.pdbx_seq_one_letter_code
_entity_poly.pdbx_strand_id
1 'polypeptide(L)'
;MSATQNQVPVPSSPCHPMPARIARALSALTLLAVGGTLVAPAAPEAHAAPAAAGKALKVAASKKGAPYQWGAAGPHRFDCSGLTLYSYKRAGKKLPRTAQGQYNKTRRVAKSDRRRGDLVFFHGRGGVYHVGIYAGDNRIWHSPKTGSWVKLDRIWTRSVSYGRVR
;
A
#
# COMPACT_ATOMS: atom_id res chain seq x y z
N MET A 1 -58.38 -4.62 5.61
CA MET A 1 -57.76 -4.30 4.32
C MET A 1 -56.44 -4.99 4.26
N SER A 2 -56.38 -6.09 3.50
CA SER A 2 -55.24 -7.05 3.47
C SER A 2 -54.12 -6.56 2.57
N ALA A 3 -52.89 -6.55 3.09
CA ALA A 3 -51.71 -6.31 2.29
C ALA A 3 -51.06 -7.64 1.86
N THR A 4 -51.12 -7.88 0.58
CA THR A 4 -50.62 -9.05 -0.14
C THR A 4 -49.07 -9.00 -0.19
N GLN A 5 -48.42 -10.01 0.38
CA GLN A 5 -46.98 -10.24 0.26
C GLN A 5 -46.68 -10.90 -1.10
N ASN A 6 -45.86 -10.24 -1.90
CA ASN A 6 -45.38 -10.77 -3.17
C ASN A 6 -44.01 -11.45 -2.94
N GLN A 7 -44.00 -12.77 -2.88
CA GLN A 7 -42.80 -13.61 -2.80
C GLN A 7 -42.28 -13.88 -4.21
N VAL A 8 -41.04 -13.50 -4.47
CA VAL A 8 -40.30 -13.81 -5.71
C VAL A 8 -39.57 -15.18 -5.51
N PRO A 9 -39.75 -16.17 -6.39
CA PRO A 9 -39.10 -17.46 -6.27
C PRO A 9 -37.65 -17.41 -6.71
N VAL A 10 -36.77 -18.04 -5.91
CA VAL A 10 -35.34 -18.26 -6.18
C VAL A 10 -35.20 -19.52 -7.05
N PRO A 11 -34.47 -19.44 -8.20
CA PRO A 11 -34.20 -20.64 -8.98
C PRO A 11 -33.04 -21.45 -8.38
N SER A 12 -33.31 -22.69 -8.05
CA SER A 12 -32.34 -23.71 -7.66
C SER A 12 -31.59 -24.23 -8.89
N SER A 13 -30.27 -24.09 -8.94
CA SER A 13 -29.41 -24.68 -9.96
C SER A 13 -28.96 -26.09 -9.56
N PRO A 14 -29.00 -27.08 -10.46
CA PRO A 14 -28.57 -28.45 -10.16
C PRO A 14 -27.05 -28.60 -10.25
N CYS A 15 -26.48 -29.28 -9.25
CA CYS A 15 -25.11 -29.78 -9.23
C CYS A 15 -24.91 -30.85 -10.29
N HIS A 16 -23.94 -30.66 -11.20
CA HIS A 16 -23.45 -31.71 -12.08
C HIS A 16 -22.15 -32.31 -11.52
N PRO A 17 -22.04 -33.64 -11.40
CA PRO A 17 -20.79 -34.30 -11.01
C PRO A 17 -19.85 -34.44 -12.21
N MET A 18 -18.58 -34.06 -12.01
CA MET A 18 -17.50 -34.30 -13.01
C MET A 18 -17.00 -35.76 -12.90
N PRO A 19 -16.74 -36.43 -14.03
CA PRO A 19 -16.17 -37.77 -14.02
C PRO A 19 -14.67 -37.76 -13.77
N ALA A 20 -14.22 -38.62 -12.87
CA ALA A 20 -12.81 -38.94 -12.63
C ALA A 20 -12.21 -39.68 -13.82
N ARG A 21 -11.13 -39.18 -14.39
CA ARG A 21 -10.28 -39.92 -15.32
C ARG A 21 -9.04 -40.43 -14.61
N ILE A 22 -9.03 -41.71 -14.36
CA ILE A 22 -7.87 -42.49 -13.93
C ILE A 22 -6.98 -42.72 -15.19
N ALA A 23 -5.76 -42.25 -15.15
CA ALA A 23 -4.72 -42.69 -16.09
C ALA A 23 -3.52 -43.21 -15.28
N ARG A 24 -3.42 -44.56 -15.24
CA ARG A 24 -2.20 -45.26 -14.84
C ARG A 24 -1.19 -45.18 -15.97
N ALA A 25 0.03 -44.78 -15.67
CA ALA A 25 1.21 -45.13 -16.44
C ALA A 25 2.35 -45.43 -15.48
N LEU A 26 2.70 -46.70 -15.41
CA LEU A 26 3.96 -47.24 -14.91
C LEU A 26 5.03 -47.00 -15.97
N SER A 27 6.21 -46.51 -15.62
CA SER A 27 7.47 -46.99 -16.18
C SER A 27 8.70 -46.32 -15.60
N ALA A 28 9.56 -47.18 -15.10
CA ALA A 28 11.03 -47.20 -15.19
C ALA A 28 11.86 -46.22 -14.37
N LEU A 29 12.45 -46.83 -13.39
CA LEU A 29 13.62 -46.53 -12.61
C LEU A 29 14.85 -46.26 -13.49
N THR A 30 15.47 -45.09 -13.38
CA THR A 30 16.89 -44.93 -13.76
C THR A 30 17.53 -43.99 -12.74
N LEU A 31 18.35 -44.56 -11.86
CA LEU A 31 19.23 -43.84 -10.95
C LEU A 31 20.40 -43.26 -11.77
N LEU A 32 20.52 -41.93 -11.82
CA LEU A 32 21.78 -41.24 -12.04
C LEU A 32 21.94 -40.17 -10.98
N ALA A 33 22.83 -40.44 -10.03
CA ALA A 33 23.28 -39.50 -9.03
C ALA A 33 24.22 -38.47 -9.71
N VAL A 34 23.73 -37.27 -9.96
CA VAL A 34 24.55 -36.10 -10.29
C VAL A 34 24.28 -35.09 -9.19
N GLY A 35 25.33 -34.77 -8.43
CA GLY A 35 25.32 -33.76 -7.37
C GLY A 35 25.01 -32.38 -7.96
N GLY A 36 23.75 -31.98 -7.94
CA GLY A 36 23.29 -30.64 -8.26
C GLY A 36 23.08 -29.86 -6.98
N THR A 37 23.89 -28.82 -6.75
CA THR A 37 23.60 -27.80 -5.73
C THR A 37 22.23 -27.22 -6.00
N LEU A 38 21.27 -27.48 -5.12
CA LEU A 38 19.95 -26.85 -5.12
C LEU A 38 20.14 -25.35 -4.84
N VAL A 39 20.32 -24.57 -5.90
CA VAL A 39 20.12 -23.12 -5.82
C VAL A 39 18.61 -22.93 -5.68
N ALA A 40 18.18 -22.65 -4.45
CA ALA A 40 16.81 -22.26 -4.19
C ALA A 40 16.50 -20.99 -4.99
N PRO A 41 15.43 -20.95 -5.80
CA PRO A 41 15.06 -19.73 -6.50
C PRO A 41 14.73 -18.67 -5.44
N ALA A 42 15.48 -17.55 -5.47
CA ALA A 42 15.15 -16.39 -4.67
C ALA A 42 13.73 -15.95 -5.02
N ALA A 43 12.83 -16.00 -4.05
CA ALA A 43 11.45 -15.57 -4.24
C ALA A 43 11.44 -14.09 -4.71
N PRO A 44 10.69 -13.75 -5.76
CA PRO A 44 10.71 -12.41 -6.33
C PRO A 44 10.23 -11.38 -5.30
N GLU A 45 11.07 -10.40 -4.98
CA GLU A 45 10.74 -9.26 -4.09
C GLU A 45 9.55 -8.39 -4.60
N ALA A 46 9.04 -8.69 -5.78
CA ALA A 46 7.98 -7.94 -6.45
C ALA A 46 6.64 -7.89 -5.68
N HIS A 47 6.36 -8.84 -4.79
CA HIS A 47 5.10 -8.89 -4.02
C HIS A 47 5.15 -8.14 -2.68
N ALA A 48 6.34 -7.89 -2.14
CA ALA A 48 6.50 -7.22 -0.84
C ALA A 48 6.24 -5.70 -0.89
N ALA A 49 6.54 -5.04 -2.00
CA ALA A 49 6.38 -3.59 -2.14
C ALA A 49 4.91 -3.11 -2.13
N PRO A 50 3.95 -3.75 -2.85
CA PRO A 50 2.53 -3.43 -2.73
C PRO A 50 1.97 -3.68 -1.33
N ALA A 51 2.39 -4.78 -0.66
CA ALA A 51 1.98 -5.11 0.70
C ALA A 51 2.45 -4.07 1.72
N ALA A 52 3.71 -3.63 1.63
CA ALA A 52 4.26 -2.58 2.49
C ALA A 52 3.55 -1.23 2.32
N ALA A 53 3.26 -0.83 1.07
CA ALA A 53 2.53 0.40 0.78
C ALA A 53 1.10 0.38 1.37
N GLY A 54 0.39 -0.74 1.21
CA GLY A 54 -0.94 -0.94 1.81
C GLY A 54 -0.92 -0.91 3.33
N LYS A 55 0.09 -1.55 3.96
CA LYS A 55 0.28 -1.53 5.42
C LYS A 55 0.61 -0.12 5.91
N ALA A 56 1.51 0.60 5.24
CA ALA A 56 1.84 1.98 5.60
C ALA A 56 0.62 2.90 5.52
N LEU A 57 -0.21 2.76 4.49
CA LEU A 57 -1.46 3.52 4.35
C LEU A 57 -2.43 3.24 5.51
N LYS A 58 -2.62 1.97 5.90
CA LYS A 58 -3.45 1.58 7.05
C LYS A 58 -2.92 2.18 8.35
N VAL A 59 -1.60 2.16 8.56
CA VAL A 59 -0.96 2.76 9.74
C VAL A 59 -1.19 4.27 9.76
N ALA A 60 -1.02 4.99 8.64
CA ALA A 60 -1.29 6.42 8.59
C ALA A 60 -2.76 6.73 8.92
N ALA A 61 -3.69 5.97 8.36
CA ALA A 61 -5.13 6.11 8.62
C ALA A 61 -5.48 5.86 10.09
N SER A 62 -4.84 4.89 10.75
CA SER A 62 -5.04 4.61 12.19
C SER A 62 -4.55 5.74 13.12
N LYS A 63 -3.77 6.69 12.59
CA LYS A 63 -3.30 7.88 13.31
C LYS A 63 -4.20 9.11 13.12
N LYS A 64 -5.36 8.97 12.47
CA LYS A 64 -6.36 10.05 12.35
C LYS A 64 -6.59 10.72 13.72
N GLY A 65 -6.57 12.05 13.75
CA GLY A 65 -6.75 12.85 14.97
C GLY A 65 -5.49 13.06 15.80
N ALA A 66 -4.37 12.36 15.53
CA ALA A 66 -3.10 12.60 16.23
C ALA A 66 -2.59 14.03 15.96
N PRO A 67 -2.25 14.82 17.02
CA PRO A 67 -1.87 16.22 16.86
C PRO A 67 -0.60 16.39 16.01
N TYR A 68 -0.55 17.49 15.27
CA TYR A 68 0.69 17.93 14.63
C TYR A 68 1.68 18.45 15.67
N GLN A 69 2.93 18.08 15.50
CA GLN A 69 4.07 18.69 16.20
C GLN A 69 5.29 18.67 15.27
N TRP A 70 5.89 19.84 15.06
CA TRP A 70 7.13 19.95 14.30
C TRP A 70 8.23 19.06 14.90
N GLY A 71 8.93 18.32 14.02
CA GLY A 71 9.98 17.42 14.44
C GLY A 71 9.51 16.08 15.02
N ALA A 72 8.20 15.85 15.19
CA ALA A 72 7.69 14.61 15.76
C ALA A 72 7.48 13.52 14.69
N ALA A 73 7.85 12.28 15.05
CA ALA A 73 7.71 11.09 14.20
C ALA A 73 6.95 9.95 14.93
N GLY A 74 5.99 10.29 15.78
CA GLY A 74 5.12 9.38 16.51
C GLY A 74 5.66 8.94 17.87
N PRO A 75 4.93 8.06 18.57
CA PRO A 75 3.68 7.40 18.13
C PRO A 75 2.40 8.23 18.29
N HIS A 76 2.45 9.35 19.02
CA HIS A 76 1.27 10.15 19.41
C HIS A 76 1.17 11.50 18.68
N ARG A 77 2.27 12.06 18.23
CA ARG A 77 2.36 13.34 17.52
C ARG A 77 3.21 13.19 16.26
N PHE A 78 2.91 13.95 15.23
CA PHE A 78 3.56 13.83 13.93
C PHE A 78 3.71 15.19 13.24
N ASP A 79 4.82 15.39 12.53
CA ASP A 79 4.82 16.28 11.38
C ASP A 79 4.56 15.48 10.08
N CYS A 80 4.58 16.15 8.92
CA CYS A 80 4.24 15.53 7.64
C CYS A 80 5.13 14.33 7.29
N SER A 81 6.45 14.53 7.33
CA SER A 81 7.43 13.49 7.01
C SER A 81 7.62 12.48 8.15
N GLY A 82 7.33 12.87 9.38
CA GLY A 82 7.31 11.97 10.53
C GLY A 82 6.17 10.95 10.47
N LEU A 83 4.99 11.36 10.00
CA LEU A 83 3.87 10.43 9.79
C LEU A 83 4.22 9.38 8.73
N THR A 84 4.76 9.80 7.58
CA THR A 84 5.16 8.89 6.50
C THR A 84 6.30 7.97 6.94
N LEU A 85 7.32 8.50 7.62
CA LEU A 85 8.42 7.73 8.22
C LEU A 85 7.90 6.65 9.17
N TYR A 86 7.06 7.03 10.13
CA TYR A 86 6.46 6.12 11.11
C TYR A 86 5.66 5.02 10.41
N SER A 87 4.80 5.40 9.48
CA SER A 87 3.92 4.47 8.77
C SER A 87 4.71 3.44 7.97
N TYR A 88 5.73 3.87 7.24
CA TYR A 88 6.59 2.98 6.47
C TYR A 88 7.52 2.14 7.35
N LYS A 89 8.03 2.67 8.47
CA LYS A 89 8.80 1.89 9.46
C LYS A 89 7.96 0.73 10.00
N ARG A 90 6.68 0.96 10.32
CA ARG A 90 5.74 -0.10 10.75
C ARG A 90 5.42 -1.10 9.63
N ALA A 91 5.61 -0.71 8.39
CA ALA A 91 5.49 -1.58 7.22
C ALA A 91 6.81 -2.27 6.83
N GLY A 92 7.87 -2.14 7.63
CA GLY A 92 9.18 -2.78 7.38
C GLY A 92 10.08 -2.02 6.39
N LYS A 93 9.79 -0.75 6.12
CA LYS A 93 10.57 0.09 5.20
C LYS A 93 11.19 1.29 5.91
N LYS A 94 12.43 1.64 5.53
CA LYS A 94 13.16 2.79 6.09
C LYS A 94 13.04 4.00 5.16
N LEU A 95 12.66 5.14 5.70
CA LEU A 95 12.61 6.44 5.01
C LEU A 95 13.51 7.45 5.73
N PRO A 96 14.04 8.47 5.02
CA PRO A 96 14.68 9.62 5.65
C PRO A 96 13.70 10.43 6.50
N ARG A 97 14.27 11.25 7.42
CA ARG A 97 13.46 12.05 8.34
C ARG A 97 12.68 13.18 7.64
N THR A 98 13.26 13.82 6.64
CA THR A 98 12.70 15.01 5.99
C THR A 98 11.90 14.68 4.74
N ALA A 99 10.93 15.53 4.37
CA ALA A 99 10.15 15.37 3.15
C ALA A 99 11.05 15.39 1.90
N GLN A 100 12.02 16.28 1.83
CA GLN A 100 12.99 16.34 0.73
C GLN A 100 13.85 15.07 0.65
N GLY A 101 14.31 14.55 1.80
CA GLY A 101 15.07 13.30 1.85
C GLY A 101 14.25 12.11 1.36
N GLN A 102 12.97 12.04 1.76
CA GLN A 102 12.04 11.00 1.29
C GLN A 102 11.78 11.12 -0.21
N TYR A 103 11.64 12.35 -0.71
CA TYR A 103 11.58 12.60 -2.15
C TYR A 103 12.79 12.03 -2.86
N ASN A 104 14.00 12.31 -2.42
CA ASN A 104 15.25 11.84 -3.03
C ASN A 104 15.40 10.30 -2.97
N LYS A 105 14.88 9.66 -1.92
CA LYS A 105 14.99 8.21 -1.70
C LYS A 105 13.98 7.37 -2.49
N THR A 106 12.85 7.95 -2.91
CA THR A 106 11.78 7.21 -3.57
C THR A 106 11.93 7.17 -5.10
N ARG A 107 11.44 6.09 -5.73
CA ARG A 107 11.35 6.00 -7.19
C ARG A 107 10.21 6.91 -7.67
N ARG A 108 10.48 7.75 -8.66
CA ARG A 108 9.45 8.60 -9.29
C ARG A 108 8.37 7.75 -9.95
N VAL A 109 7.14 8.21 -9.84
CA VAL A 109 5.94 7.57 -10.39
C VAL A 109 5.16 8.61 -11.19
N ALA A 110 4.78 8.28 -12.42
CA ALA A 110 3.89 9.14 -13.21
C ALA A 110 2.52 9.27 -12.52
N LYS A 111 1.84 10.39 -12.76
CA LYS A 111 0.51 10.62 -12.19
C LYS A 111 -0.51 9.54 -12.58
N SER A 112 -0.42 9.00 -13.81
CA SER A 112 -1.22 7.87 -14.28
C SER A 112 -0.98 6.58 -13.49
N ASP A 113 0.26 6.35 -13.03
CA ASP A 113 0.70 5.09 -12.45
C ASP A 113 0.68 5.09 -10.92
N ARG A 114 0.21 6.21 -10.32
CA ARG A 114 0.13 6.33 -8.87
C ARG A 114 -0.81 5.30 -8.28
N ARG A 115 -0.43 4.72 -7.15
CA ARG A 115 -1.19 3.70 -6.44
C ARG A 115 -1.35 4.10 -4.97
N ARG A 116 -2.41 3.61 -4.35
CA ARG A 116 -2.61 3.78 -2.90
C ARG A 116 -1.36 3.33 -2.14
N GLY A 117 -0.91 4.21 -1.22
CA GLY A 117 0.34 4.04 -0.50
C GLY A 117 1.52 4.80 -1.09
N ASP A 118 1.55 5.21 -2.36
CA ASP A 118 2.62 6.07 -2.87
C ASP A 118 2.71 7.38 -2.07
N LEU A 119 3.89 7.96 -1.97
CA LEU A 119 4.08 9.26 -1.36
C LEU A 119 3.74 10.37 -2.35
N VAL A 120 3.06 11.40 -1.86
CA VAL A 120 2.75 12.63 -2.62
C VAL A 120 3.60 13.75 -2.03
N PHE A 121 4.45 14.34 -2.85
CA PHE A 121 5.36 15.42 -2.48
C PHE A 121 4.87 16.74 -3.06
N PHE A 122 4.80 17.75 -2.22
CA PHE A 122 4.35 19.09 -2.58
C PHE A 122 5.55 20.01 -2.74
N HIS A 123 5.61 20.67 -3.90
CA HIS A 123 6.74 21.50 -4.29
C HIS A 123 6.46 22.99 -4.10
N GLY A 124 7.44 23.70 -3.57
CA GLY A 124 7.50 25.16 -3.47
C GLY A 124 8.78 25.71 -4.09
N ARG A 125 9.05 27.00 -3.92
CA ARG A 125 10.24 27.67 -4.46
C ARG A 125 11.56 27.06 -3.94
N GLY A 126 11.57 26.56 -2.71
CA GLY A 126 12.75 25.95 -2.07
C GLY A 126 12.82 24.43 -2.14
N GLY A 127 12.02 23.76 -2.98
CA GLY A 127 11.98 22.30 -3.08
C GLY A 127 10.72 21.67 -2.47
N VAL A 128 10.87 20.48 -1.90
CA VAL A 128 9.73 19.77 -1.29
C VAL A 128 9.48 20.26 0.13
N TYR A 129 8.34 20.90 0.35
CA TYR A 129 7.96 21.44 1.67
C TYR A 129 6.98 20.54 2.46
N HIS A 130 6.28 19.63 1.78
CA HIS A 130 5.28 18.78 2.43
C HIS A 130 5.19 17.41 1.77
N VAL A 131 4.71 16.40 2.53
CA VAL A 131 4.51 15.03 2.05
C VAL A 131 3.29 14.41 2.73
N GLY A 132 2.59 13.54 1.97
CA GLY A 132 1.51 12.69 2.48
C GLY A 132 1.52 11.32 1.81
N ILE A 133 0.67 10.40 2.27
CA ILE A 133 0.48 9.07 1.68
C ILE A 133 -0.79 9.07 0.85
N TYR A 134 -0.68 8.73 -0.42
CA TYR A 134 -1.80 8.69 -1.36
C TYR A 134 -2.83 7.63 -0.95
N ALA A 135 -4.08 8.06 -0.79
CA ALA A 135 -5.18 7.22 -0.33
C ALA A 135 -6.16 6.80 -1.46
N GLY A 136 -5.90 7.23 -2.70
CA GLY A 136 -6.87 7.12 -3.79
C GLY A 136 -7.72 8.39 -3.91
N ASP A 137 -8.52 8.50 -4.97
CA ASP A 137 -9.53 9.56 -5.19
C ASP A 137 -9.00 10.99 -5.00
N ASN A 138 -7.76 11.22 -5.43
CA ASN A 138 -7.05 12.48 -5.26
C ASN A 138 -6.93 12.95 -3.79
N ARG A 139 -6.83 12.00 -2.83
CA ARG A 139 -6.68 12.26 -1.40
C ARG A 139 -5.39 11.70 -0.82
N ILE A 140 -4.97 12.30 0.29
CA ILE A 140 -3.79 11.89 1.06
C ILE A 140 -4.08 11.84 2.55
N TRP A 141 -3.44 10.90 3.24
CA TRP A 141 -3.24 10.97 4.69
C TRP A 141 -1.99 11.80 4.97
N HIS A 142 -2.12 12.84 5.78
CA HIS A 142 -1.03 13.72 6.14
C HIS A 142 -1.21 14.36 7.52
N SER A 143 -0.12 14.94 8.03
CA SER A 143 -0.12 15.82 9.22
C SER A 143 0.29 17.22 8.73
N PRO A 144 -0.63 18.21 8.62
CA PRO A 144 -0.38 19.39 7.80
C PRO A 144 0.46 20.48 8.46
N LYS A 145 0.09 20.98 9.63
CA LYS A 145 0.72 22.14 10.29
C LYS A 145 0.33 22.24 11.77
N THR A 146 1.01 23.11 12.51
CA THR A 146 0.68 23.50 13.90
C THR A 146 -0.79 23.90 14.03
N GLY A 147 -1.43 23.47 15.11
CA GLY A 147 -2.87 23.67 15.35
C GLY A 147 -3.78 22.70 14.60
N SER A 148 -3.22 21.71 13.90
CA SER A 148 -3.96 20.70 13.18
C SER A 148 -3.57 19.28 13.64
N TRP A 149 -4.13 18.28 12.99
CA TRP A 149 -3.96 16.86 13.31
C TRP A 149 -3.86 16.02 12.04
N VAL A 150 -3.50 14.74 12.19
CA VAL A 150 -3.50 13.77 11.10
C VAL A 150 -4.90 13.60 10.53
N LYS A 151 -5.05 13.81 9.23
CA LYS A 151 -6.33 13.77 8.53
C LYS A 151 -6.22 13.33 7.08
N LEU A 152 -7.36 13.02 6.49
CA LEU A 152 -7.52 12.71 5.07
C LEU A 152 -8.02 13.96 4.34
N ASP A 153 -7.19 14.54 3.48
CA ASP A 153 -7.53 15.73 2.70
C ASP A 153 -7.37 15.48 1.19
N ARG A 154 -8.01 16.32 0.38
CA ARG A 154 -7.77 16.38 -1.06
C ARG A 154 -6.39 16.97 -1.35
N ILE A 155 -5.78 16.54 -2.45
CA ILE A 155 -4.58 17.19 -2.99
C ILE A 155 -5.01 18.55 -3.53
N TRP A 156 -4.52 19.64 -2.93
CA TRP A 156 -5.00 21.02 -3.11
C TRP A 156 -4.25 21.83 -4.17
N THR A 157 -3.22 21.25 -4.79
CA THR A 157 -2.41 21.92 -5.83
C THR A 157 -2.00 20.94 -6.92
N ARG A 158 -1.65 21.47 -8.08
CA ARG A 158 -1.06 20.70 -9.18
C ARG A 158 0.45 20.54 -9.06
N SER A 159 1.13 21.36 -8.24
CA SER A 159 2.58 21.30 -8.01
C SER A 159 2.95 20.14 -7.08
N VAL A 160 2.68 18.93 -7.54
CA VAL A 160 2.96 17.69 -6.81
C VAL A 160 3.65 16.66 -7.68
N SER A 161 4.44 15.81 -7.05
CA SER A 161 5.00 14.61 -7.66
C SER A 161 4.71 13.39 -6.80
N TYR A 162 4.86 12.21 -7.39
CA TYR A 162 4.59 10.94 -6.73
C TYR A 162 5.87 10.11 -6.63
N GLY A 163 6.05 9.41 -5.50
CA GLY A 163 7.18 8.53 -5.28
C GLY A 163 6.78 7.23 -4.63
N ARG A 164 7.37 6.14 -5.12
CA ARG A 164 7.14 4.79 -4.58
C ARG A 164 8.30 4.35 -3.73
N VAL A 165 8.01 3.92 -2.51
CA VAL A 165 8.99 3.33 -1.59
C VAL A 165 9.32 1.92 -2.06
N ARG A 166 10.61 1.61 -2.19
CA ARG A 166 11.13 0.29 -2.58
C ARG A 166 11.39 -0.59 -1.37
#